data_6de7b7942d927c4fb022745c17ed5a0d
#
_entry.id   6de7b7942d927c4fb022745c17ed5a0d
#
_cell.length_a   1.000
_cell.length_b   1.000
_cell.length_c   1.000
_cell.angle_alpha   90.00
_cell.angle_beta   90.00
_cell.angle_gamma   90.00
#
_symmetry.space_group_name_H-M   'P 1'
#
loop_
_entity.id
_entity.type
_entity.pdbx_description
1 polymer ?
#
loop_
_entity_poly.entity_id
_entity_poly.type
_entity_poly.pdbx_seq_one_letter_code
_entity_poly.pdbx_strand_id
1 'polypeptide(L)'
;MPSYNDGIGSSLENSNLQRFYTGFADRQWDYVFVALLMTAEFTLSSLIIHKVPYTEIDWVAYMEEVDFWMDGEYDYRKIYGNTGPLVYPAGFLYLFGTLQTLTNRQIPQAQLIFLCFYLLTQATVLILYTIVLRKIREKSDSRTSLSMSHKVWSFRIAMCSLCVSKRFHSIFLLRLFNDGPTMLVTYLSFLCFVNSKWNIGCFLFSVAVSLKMNVLLFAPGLLYLLIRTSPKKTILRLAICGITQLILGAPFLLRYPVSYLRKAFELDRQFFFKWTVNLKFLPDELFLSKKWAMFLLAMHLSLLTLYFSRLYKSSRALSPENILSTLFVSNFIGICCARTLHYQFYCWYFSALPFLLWRETPYYLPICLVLLGGVEYAFLTYPATSLSSIILQFAHWSILIPCLLVLPKEEPSMKHTKKER
;
A
#
# COMPACT_ATOMS: atom_id res chain seq x y z
N MET A 1 51.65 14.67 -37.02
CA MET A 1 51.35 13.46 -36.24
C MET A 1 50.08 13.74 -35.46
N PRO A 2 48.92 13.12 -35.78
CA PRO A 2 47.68 13.30 -34.98
C PRO A 2 47.71 12.31 -33.83
N SER A 3 47.25 12.78 -32.66
CA SER A 3 47.11 12.07 -31.39
C SER A 3 46.09 10.95 -31.48
N TYR A 4 46.55 9.70 -31.37
CA TYR A 4 45.74 8.47 -31.50
C TYR A 4 45.40 7.86 -30.12
N ASN A 5 45.23 8.68 -29.09
CA ASN A 5 45.06 8.14 -27.72
C ASN A 5 43.75 8.45 -27.01
N ASP A 6 42.84 9.28 -27.58
CA ASP A 6 41.63 9.67 -26.85
C ASP A 6 40.40 8.73 -27.09
N GLY A 7 40.49 7.87 -28.10
CA GLY A 7 39.36 6.93 -28.42
C GLY A 7 39.38 5.65 -27.61
N ILE A 8 40.50 5.18 -27.12
CA ILE A 8 40.64 3.88 -26.44
C ILE A 8 40.25 4.00 -24.96
N GLY A 9 40.56 5.14 -24.32
CA GLY A 9 40.16 5.39 -22.92
C GLY A 9 38.67 5.46 -22.74
N SER A 10 37.96 6.17 -23.59
CA SER A 10 36.49 6.32 -23.52
C SER A 10 35.71 5.01 -23.85
N SER A 11 36.27 4.17 -24.73
CA SER A 11 35.69 2.87 -25.05
C SER A 11 35.90 1.83 -23.94
N LEU A 12 37.03 1.86 -23.26
CA LEU A 12 37.33 0.98 -22.12
C LEU A 12 36.59 1.39 -20.86
N GLU A 13 36.48 2.70 -20.59
CA GLU A 13 35.65 3.22 -19.50
C GLU A 13 34.17 2.90 -19.70
N ASN A 14 33.65 3.08 -20.90
CA ASN A 14 32.30 2.67 -21.28
C ASN A 14 32.06 1.15 -21.14
N SER A 15 33.04 0.32 -21.50
CA SER A 15 32.94 -1.14 -21.35
C SER A 15 32.99 -1.59 -19.89
N ASN A 16 33.75 -0.94 -19.04
CA ASN A 16 33.82 -1.22 -17.60
C ASN A 16 32.57 -0.75 -16.86
N LEU A 17 32.05 0.43 -17.17
CA LEU A 17 30.77 0.93 -16.69
C LEU A 17 29.63 0.01 -17.13
N GLN A 18 29.63 -0.45 -18.37
CA GLN A 18 28.64 -1.37 -18.88
C GLN A 18 28.69 -2.75 -18.17
N ARG A 19 29.89 -3.28 -17.92
CA ARG A 19 30.09 -4.53 -17.15
C ARG A 19 29.65 -4.38 -15.70
N PHE A 20 29.97 -3.27 -15.05
CA PHE A 20 29.50 -2.95 -13.71
C PHE A 20 27.97 -2.87 -13.67
N TYR A 21 27.36 -2.14 -14.60
CA TYR A 21 25.93 -1.93 -14.70
C TYR A 21 25.18 -3.24 -14.94
N THR A 22 25.68 -4.10 -15.83
CA THR A 22 25.06 -5.42 -16.10
C THR A 22 25.32 -6.41 -14.97
N GLY A 23 26.55 -6.42 -14.40
CA GLY A 23 26.90 -7.31 -13.30
C GLY A 23 26.10 -7.06 -12.04
N PHE A 24 25.91 -5.78 -11.66
CA PHE A 24 25.05 -5.43 -10.51
C PHE A 24 23.57 -5.68 -10.78
N ALA A 25 23.14 -5.79 -12.03
CA ALA A 25 21.76 -6.17 -12.36
C ALA A 25 21.48 -7.67 -12.19
N ASP A 26 22.47 -8.49 -11.84
CA ASP A 26 22.32 -9.91 -11.60
C ASP A 26 21.46 -10.25 -10.37
N ARG A 27 20.83 -11.42 -10.43
CA ARG A 27 19.91 -11.94 -9.41
C ARG A 27 20.55 -12.07 -8.03
N GLN A 28 21.84 -12.38 -7.96
CA GLN A 28 22.59 -12.53 -6.70
C GLN A 28 22.62 -11.24 -5.86
N TRP A 29 22.55 -10.07 -6.51
CA TRP A 29 22.58 -8.77 -5.84
C TRP A 29 21.23 -8.31 -5.30
N ASP A 30 20.12 -9.00 -5.60
CA ASP A 30 18.81 -8.53 -5.14
C ASP A 30 18.68 -8.53 -3.62
N TYR A 31 19.17 -9.58 -2.95
CA TYR A 31 19.11 -9.64 -1.49
C TYR A 31 20.10 -8.70 -0.82
N VAL A 32 21.28 -8.53 -1.41
CA VAL A 32 22.27 -7.54 -0.95
C VAL A 32 21.69 -6.13 -1.04
N PHE A 33 21.03 -5.81 -2.15
CA PHE A 33 20.38 -4.52 -2.35
C PHE A 33 19.27 -4.28 -1.31
N VAL A 34 18.40 -5.26 -1.07
CA VAL A 34 17.37 -5.17 -0.03
C VAL A 34 18.00 -5.00 1.35
N ALA A 35 19.04 -5.76 1.68
CA ALA A 35 19.74 -5.64 2.95
C ALA A 35 20.35 -4.25 3.17
N LEU A 36 20.96 -3.67 2.14
CA LEU A 36 21.49 -2.31 2.18
C LEU A 36 20.38 -1.26 2.42
N LEU A 37 19.25 -1.38 1.70
CA LEU A 37 18.10 -0.51 1.92
C LEU A 37 17.57 -0.65 3.35
N MET A 38 17.43 -1.87 3.87
CA MET A 38 16.94 -2.10 5.23
C MET A 38 17.90 -1.56 6.30
N THR A 39 19.20 -1.64 6.07
CA THR A 39 20.20 -1.04 6.97
C THR A 39 20.11 0.48 6.97
N ALA A 40 19.96 1.08 5.77
CA ALA A 40 19.77 2.52 5.64
C ALA A 40 18.45 2.97 6.32
N GLU A 41 17.37 2.23 6.15
CA GLU A 41 16.08 2.48 6.78
C GLU A 41 16.13 2.37 8.30
N PHE A 42 16.79 1.36 8.83
CA PHE A 42 16.97 1.23 10.28
C PHE A 42 17.75 2.43 10.84
N THR A 43 18.85 2.81 10.18
CA THR A 43 19.67 3.95 10.61
C THR A 43 18.89 5.26 10.54
N LEU A 44 18.23 5.53 9.40
CA LEU A 44 17.43 6.75 9.21
C LEU A 44 16.27 6.83 10.20
N SER A 45 15.52 5.76 10.38
CA SER A 45 14.39 5.70 11.29
C SER A 45 14.80 5.89 12.76
N SER A 46 15.94 5.30 13.16
CA SER A 46 16.52 5.51 14.50
C SER A 46 16.94 6.97 14.72
N LEU A 47 17.54 7.60 13.71
CA LEU A 47 17.87 9.02 13.75
C LEU A 47 16.62 9.92 13.82
N ILE A 48 15.57 9.57 13.07
CA ILE A 48 14.29 10.31 13.11
C ILE A 48 13.70 10.26 14.52
N ILE A 49 13.61 9.09 15.15
CA ILE A 49 13.08 8.95 16.52
C ILE A 49 13.91 9.77 17.51
N HIS A 50 15.24 9.78 17.35
CA HIS A 50 16.13 10.48 18.27
C HIS A 50 16.16 12.01 18.07
N LYS A 51 16.02 12.51 16.84
CA LYS A 51 16.23 13.92 16.48
C LYS A 51 14.94 14.70 16.27
N VAL A 52 13.84 14.04 15.90
CA VAL A 52 12.58 14.70 15.57
C VAL A 52 11.58 14.46 16.69
N PRO A 53 10.99 15.54 17.28
CA PRO A 53 10.03 15.38 18.35
C PRO A 53 8.78 14.62 17.88
N TYR A 54 8.25 13.79 18.76
CA TYR A 54 6.96 13.15 18.60
C TYR A 54 5.84 14.19 18.47
N THR A 55 4.84 13.89 17.68
CA THR A 55 3.65 14.75 17.49
C THR A 55 2.42 13.98 17.92
N GLU A 56 1.83 14.35 19.07
CA GLU A 56 0.58 13.74 19.53
C GLU A 56 -0.57 14.08 18.57
N ILE A 57 -1.28 13.05 18.13
CA ILE A 57 -2.52 13.16 17.37
C ILE A 57 -3.59 12.22 17.97
N ASP A 58 -3.38 10.91 17.89
CA ASP A 58 -4.39 9.91 18.23
C ASP A 58 -3.95 8.90 19.32
N TRP A 59 -2.66 8.89 19.73
CA TRP A 59 -2.17 7.89 20.69
C TRP A 59 -2.90 7.95 22.03
N VAL A 60 -3.10 9.15 22.55
CA VAL A 60 -3.84 9.36 23.81
C VAL A 60 -5.28 8.86 23.64
N ALA A 61 -5.96 9.24 22.56
CA ALA A 61 -7.31 8.77 22.26
C ALA A 61 -7.39 7.24 22.18
N TYR A 62 -6.42 6.59 21.54
CA TYR A 62 -6.36 5.13 21.47
C TYR A 62 -6.22 4.48 22.84
N MET A 63 -5.42 5.06 23.72
CA MET A 63 -5.28 4.56 25.10
C MET A 63 -6.57 4.74 25.92
N GLU A 64 -7.26 5.88 25.76
CA GLU A 64 -8.55 6.13 26.40
C GLU A 64 -9.64 5.18 25.89
N GLU A 65 -9.72 4.93 24.58
CA GLU A 65 -10.64 3.96 23.99
C GLU A 65 -10.40 2.52 24.52
N VAL A 66 -9.14 2.16 24.70
CA VAL A 66 -8.75 0.87 25.27
C VAL A 66 -9.13 0.77 26.74
N ASP A 67 -9.02 1.85 27.55
CA ASP A 67 -9.42 1.85 28.93
C ASP A 67 -10.88 1.47 29.10
N PHE A 68 -11.79 2.13 28.35
CA PHE A 68 -13.21 1.78 28.39
C PHE A 68 -13.44 0.28 28.15
N TRP A 69 -12.75 -0.31 27.18
CA TRP A 69 -12.86 -1.73 26.89
C TRP A 69 -12.29 -2.61 28.01
N MET A 70 -11.12 -2.26 28.55
CA MET A 70 -10.48 -3.02 29.63
C MET A 70 -11.28 -2.94 30.93
N ASP A 71 -12.00 -1.84 31.17
CA ASP A 71 -12.93 -1.66 32.29
C ASP A 71 -14.27 -2.36 32.08
N GLY A 72 -14.42 -3.09 30.97
CA GLY A 72 -15.59 -3.94 30.71
C GLY A 72 -16.71 -3.28 29.89
N GLU A 73 -16.48 -2.12 29.26
CA GLU A 73 -17.46 -1.55 28.35
C GLU A 73 -17.41 -2.24 26.96
N TYR A 74 -18.53 -2.71 26.48
CA TYR A 74 -18.68 -3.38 25.18
C TYR A 74 -19.66 -2.66 24.23
N ASP A 75 -20.35 -1.62 24.71
CA ASP A 75 -21.20 -0.79 23.86
C ASP A 75 -20.33 0.26 23.13
N TYR A 76 -20.08 0.05 21.86
CA TYR A 76 -19.27 0.96 21.02
C TYR A 76 -19.74 2.42 21.02
N ARG A 77 -21.00 2.69 21.38
CA ARG A 77 -21.50 4.07 21.50
C ARG A 77 -20.92 4.81 22.70
N LYS A 78 -20.44 4.05 23.69
CA LYS A 78 -19.89 4.59 24.95
C LYS A 78 -18.38 4.61 24.98
N ILE A 79 -17.70 4.01 23.99
CA ILE A 79 -16.24 4.00 23.88
C ILE A 79 -15.79 5.22 23.07
N TYR A 80 -14.99 6.08 23.64
CA TYR A 80 -14.51 7.30 22.99
C TYR A 80 -13.16 7.73 23.57
N GLY A 81 -12.38 8.45 22.76
CA GLY A 81 -11.16 9.13 23.19
C GLY A 81 -11.28 10.63 22.97
N ASN A 82 -10.26 11.37 23.34
CA ASN A 82 -10.22 12.85 23.24
C ASN A 82 -10.34 13.38 21.79
N THR A 83 -10.09 12.55 20.78
CA THR A 83 -10.26 12.91 19.37
C THR A 83 -11.59 12.47 18.76
N GLY A 84 -12.41 11.71 19.47
CA GLY A 84 -13.74 11.28 19.04
C GLY A 84 -14.14 9.86 19.48
N PRO A 85 -15.26 9.34 18.97
CA PRO A 85 -15.73 8.01 19.31
C PRO A 85 -14.89 6.93 18.60
N LEU A 86 -14.86 5.72 19.21
CA LEU A 86 -14.26 4.54 18.60
C LEU A 86 -14.99 4.18 17.28
N VAL A 87 -14.21 4.11 16.19
CA VAL A 87 -14.70 3.84 14.83
C VAL A 87 -13.90 2.72 14.14
N TYR A 88 -13.17 1.94 14.91
CA TYR A 88 -12.36 0.83 14.40
C TYR A 88 -12.98 -0.51 14.80
N PRO A 89 -12.86 -1.58 13.96
CA PRO A 89 -13.31 -2.92 14.36
C PRO A 89 -12.52 -3.47 15.54
N ALA A 90 -12.99 -4.56 16.13
CA ALA A 90 -12.53 -5.10 17.41
C ALA A 90 -11.03 -5.43 17.48
N GLY A 91 -10.40 -5.84 16.36
CA GLY A 91 -8.97 -6.10 16.33
C GLY A 91 -8.11 -4.91 16.73
N PHE A 92 -8.59 -3.70 16.50
CA PHE A 92 -7.95 -2.48 16.98
C PHE A 92 -7.81 -2.49 18.51
N LEU A 93 -8.88 -2.75 19.25
CA LEU A 93 -8.85 -2.78 20.71
C LEU A 93 -7.88 -3.83 21.24
N TYR A 94 -7.82 -5.01 20.61
CA TYR A 94 -6.90 -6.07 21.03
C TYR A 94 -5.45 -5.69 20.80
N LEU A 95 -5.14 -5.10 19.62
CA LEU A 95 -3.79 -4.65 19.32
C LEU A 95 -3.36 -3.53 20.26
N PHE A 96 -4.17 -2.47 20.40
CA PHE A 96 -3.81 -1.31 21.21
C PHE A 96 -3.88 -1.59 22.71
N GLY A 97 -4.72 -2.53 23.18
CA GLY A 97 -4.68 -3.04 24.55
C GLY A 97 -3.37 -3.78 24.84
N THR A 98 -2.89 -4.58 23.90
CA THR A 98 -1.57 -5.20 23.98
C THR A 98 -0.45 -4.15 24.00
N LEU A 99 -0.51 -3.15 23.12
CA LEU A 99 0.46 -2.06 23.08
C LEU A 99 0.45 -1.24 24.40
N GLN A 100 -0.73 -0.94 24.96
CA GLN A 100 -0.88 -0.25 26.24
C GLN A 100 -0.16 -1.02 27.35
N THR A 101 -0.39 -2.33 27.45
CA THR A 101 0.25 -3.19 28.46
C THR A 101 1.77 -3.24 28.29
N LEU A 102 2.26 -3.40 27.03
CA LEU A 102 3.70 -3.51 26.75
C LEU A 102 4.46 -2.20 26.95
N THR A 103 3.81 -1.07 26.71
CA THR A 103 4.47 0.24 26.72
C THR A 103 4.21 1.05 27.98
N ASN A 104 3.28 0.60 28.84
CA ASN A 104 2.75 1.42 29.94
C ASN A 104 2.34 2.84 29.45
N ARG A 105 1.80 2.92 28.22
CA ARG A 105 1.39 4.16 27.49
C ARG A 105 2.55 5.11 27.14
N GLN A 106 3.79 4.72 27.42
CA GLN A 106 4.93 5.61 27.21
C GLN A 106 5.31 5.68 25.73
N ILE A 107 5.41 6.89 25.21
CA ILE A 107 5.71 7.18 23.80
C ILE A 107 7.04 6.56 23.34
N PRO A 108 8.18 6.66 24.08
CA PRO A 108 9.44 6.09 23.62
C PRO A 108 9.38 4.58 23.38
N GLN A 109 8.72 3.80 24.27
CA GLN A 109 8.53 2.37 24.08
C GLN A 109 7.62 2.08 22.90
N ALA A 110 6.54 2.87 22.74
CA ALA A 110 5.64 2.74 21.60
C ALA A 110 6.37 3.04 20.29
N GLN A 111 7.22 4.06 20.21
CA GLN A 111 8.02 4.37 19.03
C GLN A 111 8.96 3.22 18.65
N LEU A 112 9.56 2.50 19.61
CA LEU A 112 10.41 1.33 19.33
C LEU A 112 9.59 0.17 18.71
N ILE A 113 8.39 -0.09 19.21
CA ILE A 113 7.51 -1.11 18.65
C ILE A 113 7.04 -0.68 17.24
N PHE A 114 6.70 0.58 17.05
CA PHE A 114 6.32 1.11 15.75
C PHE A 114 7.49 1.16 14.75
N LEU A 115 8.73 1.32 15.22
CA LEU A 115 9.92 1.11 14.40
C LEU A 115 9.98 -0.34 13.88
N CYS A 116 9.71 -1.33 14.73
CA CYS A 116 9.62 -2.72 14.27
C CYS A 116 8.49 -2.92 13.24
N PHE A 117 7.29 -2.35 13.46
CA PHE A 117 6.21 -2.39 12.48
C PHE A 117 6.62 -1.73 11.15
N TYR A 118 7.30 -0.59 11.21
CA TYR A 118 7.81 0.10 10.02
C TYR A 118 8.80 -0.76 9.24
N LEU A 119 9.83 -1.26 9.90
CA LEU A 119 10.87 -2.08 9.26
C LEU A 119 10.30 -3.38 8.68
N LEU A 120 9.41 -4.05 9.40
CA LEU A 120 8.72 -5.25 8.90
C LEU A 120 7.83 -4.93 7.68
N THR A 121 7.16 -3.77 7.67
CA THR A 121 6.37 -3.30 6.53
C THR A 121 7.27 -3.08 5.31
N GLN A 122 8.37 -2.33 5.49
CA GLN A 122 9.32 -2.06 4.41
C GLN A 122 9.96 -3.35 3.89
N ALA A 123 10.40 -4.24 4.78
CA ALA A 123 10.96 -5.53 4.39
C ALA A 123 9.95 -6.35 3.56
N THR A 124 8.69 -6.44 4.01
CA THR A 124 7.63 -7.17 3.31
C THR A 124 7.38 -6.59 1.92
N VAL A 125 7.29 -5.26 1.80
CA VAL A 125 7.09 -4.58 0.51
C VAL A 125 8.29 -4.79 -0.41
N LEU A 126 9.52 -4.62 0.09
CA LEU A 126 10.75 -4.85 -0.70
C LEU A 126 10.87 -6.31 -1.17
N ILE A 127 10.45 -7.27 -0.34
CA ILE A 127 10.38 -8.69 -0.73
C ILE A 127 9.35 -8.90 -1.86
N LEU A 128 8.15 -8.30 -1.76
CA LEU A 128 7.14 -8.36 -2.81
C LEU A 128 7.67 -7.81 -4.14
N TYR A 129 8.33 -6.67 -4.11
CA TYR A 129 8.98 -6.07 -5.30
C TYR A 129 10.07 -7.00 -5.85
N THR A 130 10.89 -7.59 -4.99
CA THR A 130 11.96 -8.52 -5.40
C THR A 130 11.38 -9.77 -6.07
N ILE A 131 10.28 -10.33 -5.56
CA ILE A 131 9.58 -11.46 -6.19
C ILE A 131 9.14 -11.10 -7.61
N VAL A 132 8.55 -9.91 -7.79
CA VAL A 132 8.12 -9.43 -9.10
C VAL A 132 9.31 -9.21 -10.03
N LEU A 133 10.39 -8.57 -9.57
CA LEU A 133 11.60 -8.35 -10.36
C LEU A 133 12.19 -9.66 -10.88
N ARG A 134 12.22 -10.69 -10.05
CA ARG A 134 12.69 -12.03 -10.44
C ARG A 134 11.83 -12.65 -11.51
N LYS A 135 10.51 -12.49 -11.41
CA LYS A 135 9.58 -12.98 -12.43
C LYS A 135 9.71 -12.25 -13.76
N ILE A 136 9.97 -10.95 -13.74
CA ILE A 136 10.26 -10.17 -14.96
C ILE A 136 11.53 -10.68 -15.63
N ARG A 137 12.60 -10.98 -14.88
CA ARG A 137 13.83 -11.55 -15.43
C ARG A 137 13.63 -12.95 -16.03
N GLU A 138 12.86 -13.82 -15.36
CA GLU A 138 12.59 -15.18 -15.84
C GLU A 138 11.82 -15.21 -17.19
N LYS A 139 11.02 -14.16 -17.48
CA LYS A 139 10.26 -14.04 -18.73
C LYS A 139 11.06 -13.46 -19.88
N SER A 140 12.17 -12.79 -19.62
CA SER A 140 12.97 -12.13 -20.64
C SER A 140 13.99 -13.12 -21.21
N ASP A 141 13.89 -13.37 -22.51
CA ASP A 141 14.87 -14.16 -23.26
C ASP A 141 16.23 -13.43 -23.25
N SER A 142 17.32 -14.17 -23.09
CA SER A 142 18.69 -13.68 -22.81
C SER A 142 19.32 -12.80 -23.92
N ARG A 143 18.56 -12.39 -24.93
CA ARG A 143 19.09 -11.72 -26.14
C ARG A 143 19.40 -10.24 -26.03
N THR A 144 19.01 -9.55 -24.94
CA THR A 144 19.36 -8.13 -24.77
C THR A 144 19.68 -7.80 -23.30
N SER A 145 20.89 -8.11 -22.87
CA SER A 145 21.36 -7.89 -21.49
C SER A 145 21.22 -6.42 -21.04
N LEU A 146 21.43 -5.46 -21.95
CA LEU A 146 21.35 -4.03 -21.63
C LEU A 146 19.90 -3.55 -21.36
N SER A 147 18.93 -3.95 -22.20
CA SER A 147 17.52 -3.60 -22.00
C SER A 147 16.97 -4.17 -20.69
N MET A 148 17.37 -5.39 -20.32
CA MET A 148 17.03 -5.99 -19.04
C MET A 148 17.66 -5.23 -17.88
N SER A 149 18.92 -4.83 -17.99
CA SER A 149 19.60 -4.03 -16.97
C SER A 149 18.87 -2.70 -16.70
N HIS A 150 18.41 -2.01 -17.75
CA HIS A 150 17.61 -0.79 -17.60
C HIS A 150 16.29 -1.06 -16.82
N LYS A 151 15.57 -2.13 -17.14
CA LYS A 151 14.35 -2.51 -16.40
C LYS A 151 14.65 -2.79 -14.93
N VAL A 152 15.73 -3.53 -14.64
CA VAL A 152 16.15 -3.84 -13.26
C VAL A 152 16.50 -2.57 -12.48
N TRP A 153 17.29 -1.67 -13.07
CA TRP A 153 17.67 -0.42 -12.41
C TRP A 153 16.48 0.50 -12.19
N SER A 154 15.58 0.65 -13.17
CA SER A 154 14.34 1.40 -12.98
C SER A 154 13.53 0.84 -11.82
N PHE A 155 13.43 -0.49 -11.70
CA PHE A 155 12.70 -1.12 -10.61
C PHE A 155 13.41 -0.93 -9.25
N ARG A 156 14.74 -0.94 -9.22
CA ARG A 156 15.52 -0.63 -8.00
C ARG A 156 15.35 0.83 -7.57
N ILE A 157 15.26 1.77 -8.51
CA ILE A 157 14.92 3.17 -8.20
C ILE A 157 13.52 3.25 -7.59
N ALA A 158 12.55 2.49 -8.09
CA ALA A 158 11.24 2.36 -7.46
C ALA A 158 11.33 1.84 -6.02
N MET A 159 12.20 0.86 -5.75
CA MET A 159 12.45 0.38 -4.38
C MET A 159 13.13 1.45 -3.51
N CYS A 160 14.11 2.19 -4.03
CA CYS A 160 14.71 3.32 -3.30
C CYS A 160 13.67 4.41 -2.95
N SER A 161 12.72 4.69 -3.85
CA SER A 161 11.70 5.71 -3.60
C SER A 161 10.76 5.37 -2.44
N LEU A 162 10.63 4.08 -2.08
CA LEU A 162 9.90 3.65 -0.89
C LEU A 162 10.57 4.11 0.42
N CYS A 163 11.88 4.31 0.38
CA CYS A 163 12.72 4.60 1.55
C CYS A 163 12.94 6.12 1.80
N VAL A 164 12.42 6.99 0.94
CA VAL A 164 12.70 8.45 1.05
C VAL A 164 11.49 9.29 1.46
N SER A 165 10.32 8.68 1.69
CA SER A 165 9.11 9.42 2.02
C SER A 165 9.12 9.92 3.47
N LYS A 166 9.20 11.23 3.63
CA LYS A 166 9.09 11.90 4.94
C LYS A 166 7.71 11.66 5.58
N ARG A 167 6.64 11.67 4.78
CA ARG A 167 5.28 11.44 5.29
C ARG A 167 5.12 10.02 5.80
N PHE A 168 5.62 9.03 5.07
CA PHE A 168 5.49 7.63 5.46
C PHE A 168 6.21 7.32 6.78
N HIS A 169 7.47 7.77 6.93
CA HIS A 169 8.18 7.69 8.22
C HIS A 169 7.40 8.34 9.37
N SER A 170 6.87 9.53 9.11
CA SER A 170 6.14 10.29 10.13
C SER A 170 4.88 9.59 10.64
N ILE A 171 4.15 8.88 9.78
CA ILE A 171 2.95 8.12 10.15
C ILE A 171 3.27 7.02 11.16
N PHE A 172 4.36 6.30 10.95
CA PHE A 172 4.78 5.22 11.84
C PHE A 172 5.50 5.75 13.08
N LEU A 173 6.55 6.56 12.89
CA LEU A 173 7.54 6.82 13.93
C LEU A 173 7.22 8.01 14.84
N LEU A 174 6.51 9.01 14.28
CA LEU A 174 6.27 10.29 14.95
C LEU A 174 4.81 10.52 15.33
N ARG A 175 3.87 9.68 14.87
CA ARG A 175 2.43 9.83 15.11
C ARG A 175 1.75 8.55 15.58
N LEU A 176 2.39 7.41 15.50
CA LEU A 176 1.94 6.10 15.98
C LEU A 176 0.52 5.74 15.53
N PHE A 177 0.19 6.04 14.25
CA PHE A 177 -1.14 5.77 13.72
C PHE A 177 -1.40 4.28 13.54
N ASN A 178 -2.63 3.84 13.81
CA ASN A 178 -3.08 2.46 13.62
C ASN A 178 -2.98 1.97 12.16
N ASP A 179 -2.80 2.89 11.20
CA ASP A 179 -2.56 2.59 9.79
C ASP A 179 -1.28 1.76 9.58
N GLY A 180 -0.24 2.01 10.38
CA GLY A 180 1.03 1.31 10.30
C GLY A 180 0.90 -0.20 10.47
N PRO A 181 0.51 -0.71 11.63
CA PRO A 181 0.32 -2.15 11.84
C PRO A 181 -0.75 -2.75 10.93
N THR A 182 -1.79 -1.99 10.56
CA THR A 182 -2.80 -2.44 9.60
C THR A 182 -2.18 -2.75 8.23
N MET A 183 -1.34 -1.86 7.71
CA MET A 183 -0.71 -2.07 6.40
C MET A 183 0.36 -3.16 6.44
N LEU A 184 1.05 -3.36 7.56
CA LEU A 184 1.93 -4.52 7.74
C LEU A 184 1.18 -5.83 7.52
N VAL A 185 0.07 -6.05 8.24
CA VAL A 185 -0.72 -7.28 8.11
C VAL A 185 -1.31 -7.42 6.71
N THR A 186 -1.70 -6.30 6.07
CA THR A 186 -2.17 -6.27 4.68
C THR A 186 -1.10 -6.77 3.72
N TYR A 187 0.14 -6.26 3.79
CA TYR A 187 1.22 -6.69 2.91
C TYR A 187 1.69 -8.12 3.20
N LEU A 188 1.64 -8.58 4.44
CA LEU A 188 1.85 -10.00 4.77
C LEU A 188 0.79 -10.90 4.11
N SER A 189 -0.48 -10.45 4.04
CA SER A 189 -1.51 -11.17 3.29
C SER A 189 -1.17 -11.25 1.79
N PHE A 190 -0.67 -10.16 1.20
CA PHE A 190 -0.24 -10.13 -0.21
C PHE A 190 0.95 -11.06 -0.45
N LEU A 191 1.90 -11.11 0.48
CA LEU A 191 3.01 -12.06 0.41
C LEU A 191 2.51 -13.52 0.40
N CYS A 192 1.44 -13.82 1.15
CA CYS A 192 0.78 -15.12 1.08
C CYS A 192 0.12 -15.37 -0.28
N PHE A 193 -0.58 -14.37 -0.86
CA PHE A 193 -1.24 -14.52 -2.15
C PHE A 193 -0.25 -14.76 -3.30
N VAL A 194 0.83 -13.99 -3.37
CA VAL A 194 1.86 -14.18 -4.42
C VAL A 194 2.59 -15.51 -4.30
N ASN A 195 2.63 -16.11 -3.11
CA ASN A 195 3.16 -17.45 -2.85
C ASN A 195 2.05 -18.52 -2.89
N SER A 196 0.89 -18.24 -3.45
CA SER A 196 -0.25 -19.17 -3.60
C SER A 196 -0.83 -19.73 -2.29
N LYS A 197 -0.52 -19.12 -1.15
CA LYS A 197 -1.05 -19.48 0.19
C LYS A 197 -2.38 -18.76 0.46
N TRP A 198 -3.37 -18.98 -0.39
CA TRP A 198 -4.62 -18.22 -0.44
C TRP A 198 -5.41 -18.21 0.87
N ASN A 199 -5.51 -19.36 1.57
CA ASN A 199 -6.30 -19.46 2.81
C ASN A 199 -5.66 -18.63 3.94
N ILE A 200 -4.32 -18.73 4.10
CA ILE A 200 -3.58 -17.93 5.08
C ILE A 200 -3.66 -16.44 4.72
N GLY A 201 -3.52 -16.12 3.43
CA GLY A 201 -3.68 -14.76 2.94
C GLY A 201 -5.06 -14.17 3.26
N CYS A 202 -6.15 -14.93 3.06
CA CYS A 202 -7.51 -14.49 3.41
C CYS A 202 -7.70 -14.30 4.92
N PHE A 203 -7.11 -15.18 5.75
CA PHE A 203 -7.11 -15.00 7.19
C PHE A 203 -6.40 -13.69 7.60
N LEU A 204 -5.17 -13.48 7.13
CA LEU A 204 -4.41 -12.24 7.41
C LEU A 204 -5.10 -11.00 6.86
N PHE A 205 -5.68 -11.07 5.65
CA PHE A 205 -6.48 -9.99 5.09
C PHE A 205 -7.64 -9.60 6.01
N SER A 206 -8.35 -10.59 6.53
CA SER A 206 -9.44 -10.36 7.46
C SER A 206 -8.95 -9.81 8.81
N VAL A 207 -7.81 -10.28 9.33
CA VAL A 207 -7.19 -9.68 10.51
C VAL A 207 -6.85 -8.19 10.25
N ALA A 208 -6.31 -7.85 9.08
CA ALA A 208 -6.05 -6.45 8.72
C ALA A 208 -7.34 -5.61 8.69
N VAL A 209 -8.44 -6.15 8.12
CA VAL A 209 -9.76 -5.49 8.15
C VAL A 209 -10.24 -5.26 9.58
N SER A 210 -9.97 -6.18 10.52
CA SER A 210 -10.36 -6.01 11.93
C SER A 210 -9.57 -4.92 12.66
N LEU A 211 -8.42 -4.50 12.14
CA LEU A 211 -7.66 -3.37 12.66
C LEU A 211 -8.18 -2.05 12.09
N LYS A 212 -8.52 -2.04 10.79
CA LYS A 212 -9.04 -0.84 10.12
C LYS A 212 -9.77 -1.21 8.84
N MET A 213 -10.98 -0.74 8.66
CA MET A 213 -11.84 -1.13 7.54
C MET A 213 -11.36 -0.64 6.16
N ASN A 214 -10.42 0.32 6.08
CA ASN A 214 -9.89 0.81 4.81
C ASN A 214 -9.28 -0.29 3.92
N VAL A 215 -8.84 -1.39 4.51
CA VAL A 215 -8.34 -2.58 3.80
C VAL A 215 -9.38 -3.15 2.83
N LEU A 216 -10.67 -2.89 3.08
CA LEU A 216 -11.76 -3.27 2.16
C LEU A 216 -11.64 -2.63 0.76
N LEU A 217 -10.86 -1.57 0.58
CA LEU A 217 -10.56 -1.02 -0.75
C LEU A 217 -9.81 -2.02 -1.65
N PHE A 218 -9.08 -2.97 -1.07
CA PHE A 218 -8.46 -4.08 -1.80
C PHE A 218 -9.42 -5.25 -2.07
N ALA A 219 -10.57 -5.32 -1.38
CA ALA A 219 -11.47 -6.47 -1.43
C ALA A 219 -12.04 -6.77 -2.83
N PRO A 220 -12.42 -5.80 -3.68
CA PRO A 220 -12.86 -6.09 -5.05
C PRO A 220 -11.76 -6.80 -5.86
N GLY A 221 -10.50 -6.34 -5.74
CA GLY A 221 -9.35 -6.98 -6.37
C GLY A 221 -9.12 -8.40 -5.85
N LEU A 222 -9.20 -8.59 -4.53
CA LEU A 222 -9.08 -9.91 -3.91
C LEU A 222 -10.19 -10.85 -4.40
N LEU A 223 -11.43 -10.41 -4.42
CA LEU A 223 -12.57 -11.22 -4.88
C LEU A 223 -12.37 -11.69 -6.33
N TYR A 224 -11.96 -10.78 -7.23
CA TYR A 224 -11.63 -11.13 -8.61
C TYR A 224 -10.55 -12.21 -8.67
N LEU A 225 -9.46 -12.06 -7.91
CA LEU A 225 -8.36 -13.04 -7.86
C LEU A 225 -8.81 -14.40 -7.29
N LEU A 226 -9.64 -14.40 -6.25
CA LEU A 226 -10.17 -15.63 -5.67
C LEU A 226 -11.01 -16.42 -6.67
N ILE A 227 -11.90 -15.75 -7.40
CA ILE A 227 -12.72 -16.34 -8.45
C ILE A 227 -11.83 -16.90 -9.56
N ARG A 228 -10.82 -16.14 -9.99
CA ARG A 228 -9.87 -16.56 -11.03
C ARG A 228 -9.02 -17.75 -10.62
N THR A 229 -8.68 -17.85 -9.34
CA THR A 229 -7.87 -18.96 -8.81
C THR A 229 -8.67 -20.26 -8.75
N SER A 230 -9.85 -20.23 -8.17
CA SER A 230 -10.75 -21.37 -8.07
C SER A 230 -12.14 -20.91 -7.61
N PRO A 231 -13.15 -20.86 -8.47
CA PRO A 231 -14.51 -20.47 -8.07
C PRO A 231 -15.06 -21.32 -6.90
N LYS A 232 -14.79 -22.62 -6.91
CA LYS A 232 -15.27 -23.54 -5.84
C LYS A 232 -14.62 -23.23 -4.48
N LYS A 233 -13.33 -22.87 -4.44
CA LYS A 233 -12.62 -22.52 -3.21
C LYS A 233 -12.89 -21.08 -2.76
N THR A 234 -13.48 -20.24 -3.59
CA THR A 234 -13.79 -18.85 -3.25
C THR A 234 -14.73 -18.77 -2.07
N ILE A 235 -15.79 -19.61 -2.04
CA ILE A 235 -16.75 -19.66 -0.92
C ILE A 235 -16.04 -19.96 0.39
N LEU A 236 -15.18 -20.99 0.43
CA LEU A 236 -14.39 -21.31 1.62
C LEU A 236 -13.51 -20.14 2.07
N ARG A 237 -12.85 -19.47 1.14
CA ARG A 237 -11.94 -18.34 1.43
C ARG A 237 -12.69 -17.12 1.95
N LEU A 238 -13.87 -16.83 1.40
CA LEU A 238 -14.76 -15.79 1.93
C LEU A 238 -15.31 -16.18 3.31
N ALA A 239 -15.62 -17.46 3.53
CA ALA A 239 -15.99 -17.95 4.85
C ALA A 239 -14.88 -17.78 5.88
N ILE A 240 -13.61 -18.05 5.52
CA ILE A 240 -12.44 -17.75 6.39
C ILE A 240 -12.45 -16.27 6.77
N CYS A 241 -12.62 -15.36 5.80
CA CYS A 241 -12.68 -13.93 6.11
C CYS A 241 -13.83 -13.60 7.06
N GLY A 242 -15.05 -14.08 6.77
CA GLY A 242 -16.23 -13.80 7.59
C GLY A 242 -16.14 -14.39 9.00
N ILE A 243 -15.71 -15.65 9.13
CA ILE A 243 -15.53 -16.31 10.43
C ILE A 243 -14.49 -15.59 11.28
N THR A 244 -13.39 -15.13 10.68
CA THR A 244 -12.38 -14.33 11.39
C THR A 244 -12.99 -13.06 11.98
N GLN A 245 -13.81 -12.32 11.21
CA GLN A 245 -14.51 -11.13 11.73
C GLN A 245 -15.51 -11.47 12.84
N LEU A 246 -16.26 -12.57 12.68
CA LEU A 246 -17.20 -13.02 13.70
C LEU A 246 -16.50 -13.40 15.01
N ILE A 247 -15.37 -14.13 14.94
CA ILE A 247 -14.62 -14.51 16.12
C ILE A 247 -14.04 -13.27 16.82
N LEU A 248 -13.38 -12.38 16.08
CA LEU A 248 -12.79 -11.16 16.64
C LEU A 248 -13.86 -10.19 17.19
N GLY A 249 -14.99 -10.07 16.51
CA GLY A 249 -16.10 -9.24 16.94
C GLY A 249 -17.03 -9.88 17.99
N ALA A 250 -16.87 -11.18 18.29
CA ALA A 250 -17.83 -11.93 19.12
C ALA A 250 -18.16 -11.29 20.48
N PRO A 251 -17.21 -10.79 21.29
CA PRO A 251 -17.51 -10.16 22.56
C PRO A 251 -18.48 -8.99 22.46
N PHE A 252 -18.40 -8.23 21.38
CA PHE A 252 -19.24 -7.06 21.09
C PHE A 252 -20.55 -7.45 20.41
N LEU A 253 -20.49 -8.38 19.45
CA LEU A 253 -21.66 -8.87 18.71
C LEU A 253 -22.66 -9.58 19.61
N LEU A 254 -22.18 -10.35 20.59
CA LEU A 254 -23.06 -11.08 21.52
C LEU A 254 -23.79 -10.16 22.52
N ARG A 255 -23.20 -8.99 22.82
CA ARG A 255 -23.76 -8.04 23.81
C ARG A 255 -24.48 -6.86 23.16
N TYR A 256 -23.87 -6.22 22.16
CA TYR A 256 -24.36 -5.00 21.51
C TYR A 256 -24.19 -5.02 19.99
N PRO A 257 -24.83 -5.96 19.24
CA PRO A 257 -24.55 -6.19 17.83
C PRO A 257 -24.76 -4.95 16.95
N VAL A 258 -25.88 -4.24 17.17
CA VAL A 258 -26.19 -3.04 16.36
C VAL A 258 -25.21 -1.91 16.61
N SER A 259 -24.80 -1.70 17.87
CA SER A 259 -23.82 -0.69 18.23
C SER A 259 -22.47 -0.98 17.57
N TYR A 260 -22.00 -2.22 17.70
CA TYR A 260 -20.74 -2.66 17.10
C TYR A 260 -20.74 -2.48 15.58
N LEU A 261 -21.73 -3.05 14.87
CA LEU A 261 -21.77 -2.99 13.41
C LEU A 261 -21.86 -1.56 12.87
N ARG A 262 -22.63 -0.69 13.54
CA ARG A 262 -22.78 0.71 13.11
C ARG A 262 -21.51 1.52 13.31
N LYS A 263 -20.80 1.32 14.44
CA LYS A 263 -19.63 2.12 14.79
C LYS A 263 -18.33 1.57 14.20
N ALA A 264 -18.12 0.26 14.26
CA ALA A 264 -16.92 -0.37 13.71
C ALA A 264 -16.82 -0.27 12.17
N PHE A 265 -17.98 -0.14 11.49
CA PHE A 265 -18.10 -0.03 10.02
C PHE A 265 -18.94 1.21 9.65
N GLU A 266 -18.65 2.35 10.26
CA GLU A 266 -19.41 3.58 10.10
C GLU A 266 -19.28 4.14 8.67
N LEU A 267 -20.17 3.67 7.77
CA LEU A 267 -20.16 4.08 6.36
C LEU A 267 -20.72 5.50 6.16
N ASP A 268 -21.52 5.99 7.11
CA ASP A 268 -22.16 7.32 7.07
C ASP A 268 -21.30 8.43 7.66
N ARG A 269 -20.06 8.14 8.05
CA ARG A 269 -19.18 9.12 8.71
C ARG A 269 -18.98 10.35 7.84
N GLN A 270 -19.34 11.51 8.41
CA GLN A 270 -19.00 12.80 7.79
C GLN A 270 -17.60 13.21 8.23
N PHE A 271 -16.78 13.51 7.24
CA PHE A 271 -15.43 13.99 7.46
C PHE A 271 -15.42 15.53 7.43
N PHE A 272 -14.66 16.13 8.33
CA PHE A 272 -14.50 17.58 8.34
C PHE A 272 -13.66 18.04 7.15
N PHE A 273 -14.16 19.07 6.43
CA PHE A 273 -13.44 19.69 5.33
C PHE A 273 -12.05 20.20 5.75
N LYS A 274 -11.90 20.59 7.02
CA LYS A 274 -10.61 21.05 7.59
C LYS A 274 -9.45 20.07 7.32
N TRP A 275 -9.70 18.75 7.37
CA TRP A 275 -8.66 17.72 7.32
C TRP A 275 -8.48 17.07 5.95
N THR A 276 -9.26 17.47 4.94
CA THR A 276 -9.15 16.89 3.60
C THR A 276 -7.89 17.38 2.89
N VAL A 277 -7.16 16.44 2.26
CA VAL A 277 -5.97 16.71 1.44
C VAL A 277 -6.31 16.73 -0.04
N ASN A 278 -7.30 15.95 -0.48
CA ASN A 278 -7.55 15.66 -1.90
C ASN A 278 -8.59 16.57 -2.58
N LEU A 279 -9.44 17.28 -1.83
CA LEU A 279 -10.56 18.04 -2.41
C LEU A 279 -10.67 19.46 -1.83
N LYS A 280 -9.55 20.06 -1.42
CA LYS A 280 -9.51 21.37 -0.77
C LYS A 280 -9.88 22.55 -1.70
N PHE A 281 -9.94 22.30 -3.00
CA PHE A 281 -10.38 23.29 -4.00
C PHE A 281 -11.90 23.34 -4.18
N LEU A 282 -12.66 22.42 -3.57
CA LEU A 282 -14.12 22.44 -3.63
C LEU A 282 -14.70 23.40 -2.60
N PRO A 283 -15.87 24.02 -2.86
CA PRO A 283 -16.65 24.69 -1.82
C PRO A 283 -17.10 23.68 -0.73
N ASP A 284 -17.10 24.11 0.53
CA ASP A 284 -17.49 23.29 1.66
C ASP A 284 -18.88 22.66 1.50
N GLU A 285 -19.84 23.43 0.99
CA GLU A 285 -21.22 22.97 0.75
C GLU A 285 -21.27 21.79 -0.22
N LEU A 286 -20.51 21.88 -1.33
CA LEU A 286 -20.44 20.78 -2.30
C LEU A 286 -19.75 19.55 -1.70
N PHE A 287 -18.61 19.75 -1.01
CA PHE A 287 -17.87 18.68 -0.35
C PHE A 287 -18.74 17.91 0.66
N LEU A 288 -19.56 18.64 1.46
CA LEU A 288 -20.43 18.02 2.47
C LEU A 288 -21.70 17.42 1.86
N SER A 289 -22.02 17.70 0.60
CA SER A 289 -23.27 17.26 -0.01
C SER A 289 -23.34 15.74 -0.20
N LYS A 290 -24.53 15.18 0.02
CA LYS A 290 -24.82 13.74 -0.25
C LYS A 290 -24.74 13.45 -1.77
N LYS A 291 -25.10 14.41 -2.63
CA LYS A 291 -25.04 14.26 -4.09
C LYS A 291 -23.60 14.03 -4.55
N TRP A 292 -22.65 14.79 -4.01
CA TRP A 292 -21.22 14.60 -4.28
C TRP A 292 -20.71 13.25 -3.81
N ALA A 293 -21.08 12.83 -2.59
CA ALA A 293 -20.68 11.51 -2.07
C ALA A 293 -21.24 10.37 -2.95
N MET A 294 -22.49 10.46 -3.41
CA MET A 294 -23.08 9.48 -4.33
C MET A 294 -22.42 9.48 -5.70
N PHE A 295 -22.05 10.66 -6.23
CA PHE A 295 -21.29 10.76 -7.48
C PHE A 295 -19.94 10.05 -7.39
N LEU A 296 -19.18 10.30 -6.32
CA LEU A 296 -17.89 9.62 -6.09
C LEU A 296 -18.05 8.11 -5.95
N LEU A 297 -19.09 7.65 -5.25
CA LEU A 297 -19.38 6.22 -5.13
C LEU A 297 -19.74 5.59 -6.49
N ALA A 298 -20.60 6.25 -7.27
CA ALA A 298 -20.96 5.78 -8.61
C ALA A 298 -19.73 5.74 -9.53
N MET A 299 -18.87 6.74 -9.47
CA MET A 299 -17.60 6.78 -10.20
C MET A 299 -16.69 5.61 -9.77
N HIS A 300 -16.54 5.36 -8.46
CA HIS A 300 -15.76 4.24 -7.92
C HIS A 300 -16.24 2.89 -8.49
N LEU A 301 -17.54 2.61 -8.41
CA LEU A 301 -18.14 1.38 -8.90
C LEU A 301 -17.98 1.23 -10.43
N SER A 302 -18.14 2.32 -11.18
CA SER A 302 -17.98 2.35 -12.63
C SER A 302 -16.54 2.05 -13.03
N LEU A 303 -15.55 2.65 -12.37
CA LEU A 303 -14.12 2.41 -12.64
C LEU A 303 -13.70 0.99 -12.26
N LEU A 304 -14.20 0.44 -11.16
CA LEU A 304 -13.96 -0.97 -10.80
C LEU A 304 -14.54 -1.90 -11.87
N THR A 305 -15.78 -1.65 -12.32
CA THR A 305 -16.43 -2.43 -13.37
C THR A 305 -15.65 -2.37 -14.68
N LEU A 306 -15.20 -1.17 -15.08
CA LEU A 306 -14.34 -0.99 -16.26
C LEU A 306 -13.05 -1.79 -16.12
N TYR A 307 -12.35 -1.65 -14.99
CA TYR A 307 -11.08 -2.33 -14.73
C TYR A 307 -11.21 -3.85 -14.79
N PHE A 308 -12.17 -4.43 -14.05
CA PHE A 308 -12.35 -5.88 -14.00
C PHE A 308 -12.88 -6.47 -15.32
N SER A 309 -13.74 -5.74 -16.04
CA SER A 309 -14.18 -6.17 -17.39
C SER A 309 -13.00 -6.25 -18.37
N ARG A 310 -12.06 -5.32 -18.30
CA ARG A 310 -10.83 -5.34 -19.13
C ARG A 310 -9.89 -6.47 -18.72
N LEU A 311 -9.68 -6.67 -17.41
CA LEU A 311 -8.88 -7.78 -16.90
C LEU A 311 -9.45 -9.13 -17.32
N TYR A 312 -10.76 -9.28 -17.25
CA TYR A 312 -11.44 -10.51 -17.68
C TYR A 312 -11.19 -10.80 -19.16
N LYS A 313 -11.35 -9.78 -20.01
CA LYS A 313 -11.09 -9.90 -21.46
C LYS A 313 -9.62 -10.17 -21.81
N SER A 314 -8.69 -9.67 -21.02
CA SER A 314 -7.25 -9.85 -21.27
C SER A 314 -6.74 -11.24 -20.89
N SER A 315 -7.50 -12.03 -20.14
CA SER A 315 -7.15 -13.40 -19.68
C SER A 315 -5.77 -13.52 -19.03
N ARG A 316 -5.28 -12.47 -18.36
CA ARG A 316 -3.95 -12.43 -17.73
C ARG A 316 -3.71 -13.62 -16.80
N ALA A 317 -2.49 -14.18 -16.83
CA ALA A 317 -2.08 -15.24 -15.93
C ALA A 317 -2.06 -14.77 -14.45
N LEU A 318 -2.23 -15.71 -13.51
CA LEU A 318 -2.11 -15.45 -12.06
C LEU A 318 -0.64 -15.47 -11.64
N SER A 319 0.13 -14.52 -12.16
CA SER A 319 1.54 -14.33 -11.78
C SER A 319 1.66 -13.32 -10.62
N PRO A 320 2.75 -13.33 -9.83
CA PRO A 320 2.94 -12.41 -8.71
C PRO A 320 2.72 -10.95 -9.08
N GLU A 321 3.26 -10.51 -10.22
CA GLU A 321 3.09 -9.14 -10.71
C GLU A 321 1.63 -8.80 -11.02
N ASN A 322 0.86 -9.73 -11.60
CA ASN A 322 -0.55 -9.50 -11.93
C ASN A 322 -1.45 -9.56 -10.69
N ILE A 323 -1.09 -10.36 -9.68
CA ILE A 323 -1.76 -10.39 -8.38
C ILE A 323 -1.60 -9.03 -7.68
N LEU A 324 -0.36 -8.53 -7.56
CA LEU A 324 -0.10 -7.23 -6.92
C LEU A 324 -0.73 -6.08 -7.70
N SER A 325 -0.60 -6.06 -9.02
CA SER A 325 -1.23 -5.08 -9.90
C SER A 325 -2.74 -5.01 -9.66
N THR A 326 -3.42 -6.16 -9.61
CA THR A 326 -4.86 -6.22 -9.39
C THR A 326 -5.26 -5.64 -8.04
N LEU A 327 -4.54 -5.99 -6.97
CA LEU A 327 -4.80 -5.48 -5.63
C LEU A 327 -4.52 -3.97 -5.54
N PHE A 328 -3.38 -3.53 -6.03
CA PHE A 328 -2.98 -2.13 -5.97
C PHE A 328 -3.87 -1.21 -6.80
N VAL A 329 -4.24 -1.61 -8.04
CA VAL A 329 -5.15 -0.80 -8.86
C VAL A 329 -6.54 -0.75 -8.25
N SER A 330 -7.06 -1.87 -7.72
CA SER A 330 -8.36 -1.89 -7.03
C SER A 330 -8.40 -0.89 -5.87
N ASN A 331 -7.40 -0.91 -5.00
CA ASN A 331 -7.28 0.05 -3.91
C ASN A 331 -7.14 1.49 -4.43
N PHE A 332 -6.29 1.71 -5.43
CA PHE A 332 -6.00 3.04 -5.95
C PHE A 332 -7.21 3.69 -6.65
N ILE A 333 -8.08 2.91 -7.29
CA ILE A 333 -9.39 3.38 -7.77
C ILE A 333 -10.19 3.97 -6.59
N GLY A 334 -10.26 3.24 -5.46
CA GLY A 334 -10.93 3.72 -4.26
C GLY A 334 -10.31 4.99 -3.67
N ILE A 335 -8.97 5.09 -3.68
CA ILE A 335 -8.25 6.29 -3.24
C ILE A 335 -8.57 7.50 -4.13
N CYS A 336 -8.58 7.35 -5.46
CA CYS A 336 -8.92 8.44 -6.38
C CYS A 336 -10.37 8.90 -6.24
N CYS A 337 -11.28 7.99 -5.88
CA CYS A 337 -12.69 8.28 -5.67
C CYS A 337 -13.03 8.60 -4.20
N ALA A 338 -12.05 8.66 -3.30
CA ALA A 338 -12.29 8.90 -1.89
C ALA A 338 -12.90 10.29 -1.66
N ARG A 339 -13.98 10.34 -0.87
CA ARG A 339 -14.63 11.60 -0.48
C ARG A 339 -13.67 12.53 0.26
N THR A 340 -12.78 11.95 1.07
CA THR A 340 -11.71 12.67 1.76
C THR A 340 -10.49 11.77 1.93
N LEU A 341 -9.31 12.37 1.86
CA LEU A 341 -8.07 11.75 2.26
C LEU A 341 -7.47 12.58 3.40
N HIS A 342 -7.30 11.95 4.56
CA HIS A 342 -6.55 12.52 5.68
C HIS A 342 -5.06 12.23 5.51
N TYR A 343 -4.22 12.97 6.23
CA TYR A 343 -2.77 12.85 6.11
C TYR A 343 -2.22 11.45 6.40
N GLN A 344 -2.83 10.69 7.32
CA GLN A 344 -2.45 9.31 7.61
C GLN A 344 -2.83 8.33 6.50
N PHE A 345 -3.83 8.65 5.66
CA PHE A 345 -4.28 7.76 4.59
C PHE A 345 -3.26 7.58 3.47
N TYR A 346 -2.20 8.40 3.46
CA TYR A 346 -1.05 8.21 2.58
C TYR A 346 -0.46 6.80 2.70
N CYS A 347 -0.42 6.25 3.91
CA CYS A 347 0.06 4.90 4.20
C CYS A 347 -0.73 3.80 3.45
N TRP A 348 -1.99 4.03 3.09
CA TRP A 348 -2.84 3.03 2.46
C TRP A 348 -2.44 2.67 1.03
N TYR A 349 -1.70 3.56 0.34
CA TYR A 349 -1.38 3.36 -1.06
C TYR A 349 0.04 3.78 -1.46
N PHE A 350 0.78 4.45 -0.57
CA PHE A 350 2.14 4.89 -0.88
C PHE A 350 3.02 3.76 -1.42
N SER A 351 3.03 2.60 -0.75
CA SER A 351 3.84 1.46 -1.18
C SER A 351 3.38 0.84 -2.51
N ALA A 352 2.21 1.19 -3.01
CA ALA A 352 1.75 0.79 -4.33
C ALA A 352 2.17 1.78 -5.44
N LEU A 353 2.39 3.07 -5.11
CA LEU A 353 2.66 4.11 -6.11
C LEU A 353 3.89 3.84 -6.97
N PRO A 354 5.08 3.52 -6.42
CA PRO A 354 6.23 3.20 -7.24
C PRO A 354 5.97 2.00 -8.15
N PHE A 355 5.30 0.95 -7.65
CA PHE A 355 4.92 -0.20 -8.45
C PHE A 355 4.03 0.19 -9.63
N LEU A 356 2.95 0.95 -9.39
CA LEU A 356 2.02 1.39 -10.42
C LEU A 356 2.73 2.26 -11.47
N LEU A 357 3.54 3.22 -11.03
CA LEU A 357 4.30 4.12 -11.92
C LEU A 357 5.26 3.36 -12.84
N TRP A 358 6.05 2.44 -12.29
CA TRP A 358 7.10 1.75 -13.07
C TRP A 358 6.59 0.51 -13.81
N ARG A 359 5.47 -0.08 -13.38
CA ARG A 359 4.96 -1.32 -13.96
C ARG A 359 3.74 -1.10 -14.86
N GLU A 360 2.79 -0.24 -14.44
CA GLU A 360 1.48 -0.13 -15.06
C GLU A 360 1.32 1.14 -15.92
N THR A 361 2.29 2.08 -15.87
CA THR A 361 2.25 3.28 -16.72
C THR A 361 3.33 3.22 -17.80
N PRO A 362 3.13 3.94 -18.94
CA PRO A 362 4.12 4.03 -20.00
C PRO A 362 5.17 5.13 -19.75
N TYR A 363 5.25 5.67 -18.54
CA TYR A 363 6.04 6.86 -18.25
C TYR A 363 7.54 6.57 -18.10
N TYR A 364 8.36 7.52 -18.56
CA TYR A 364 9.78 7.54 -18.28
C TYR A 364 10.06 7.97 -16.85
N LEU A 365 11.21 7.57 -16.33
CA LEU A 365 11.66 7.80 -14.96
C LEU A 365 11.44 9.25 -14.44
N PRO A 366 11.79 10.33 -15.17
CA PRO A 366 11.57 11.69 -14.67
C PRO A 366 10.09 11.99 -14.39
N ILE A 367 9.18 11.54 -15.26
CA ILE A 367 7.73 11.75 -15.08
C ILE A 367 7.25 10.97 -13.84
N CYS A 368 7.69 9.72 -13.66
CA CYS A 368 7.39 8.92 -12.48
C CYS A 368 7.81 9.63 -11.18
N LEU A 369 9.02 10.19 -11.16
CA LEU A 369 9.55 10.92 -9.99
C LEU A 369 8.77 12.22 -9.73
N VAL A 370 8.40 12.96 -10.77
CA VAL A 370 7.58 14.19 -10.64
C VAL A 370 6.21 13.87 -10.08
N LEU A 371 5.53 12.82 -10.59
CA LEU A 371 4.21 12.43 -10.10
C LEU A 371 4.28 11.94 -8.65
N LEU A 372 5.28 11.11 -8.30
CA LEU A 372 5.50 10.65 -6.93
C LEU A 372 5.80 11.83 -5.98
N GLY A 373 6.66 12.76 -6.41
CA GLY A 373 6.98 13.98 -5.68
C GLY A 373 5.76 14.90 -5.50
N GLY A 374 4.88 14.98 -6.49
CA GLY A 374 3.62 15.73 -6.40
C GLY A 374 2.66 15.16 -5.35
N VAL A 375 2.56 13.82 -5.27
CA VAL A 375 1.79 13.16 -4.21
C VAL A 375 2.40 13.44 -2.84
N GLU A 376 3.72 13.25 -2.67
CA GLU A 376 4.42 13.52 -1.42
C GLU A 376 4.27 14.99 -0.99
N TYR A 377 4.43 15.93 -1.92
CA TYR A 377 4.24 17.37 -1.68
C TYR A 377 2.85 17.68 -1.11
N ALA A 378 1.80 17.11 -1.71
CA ALA A 378 0.44 17.35 -1.26
C ALA A 378 0.20 16.86 0.18
N PHE A 379 0.75 15.70 0.54
CA PHE A 379 0.65 15.15 1.89
C PHE A 379 1.61 15.80 2.90
N LEU A 380 2.62 16.51 2.45
CA LEU A 380 3.50 17.32 3.33
C LEU A 380 2.97 18.74 3.55
N THR A 381 2.08 19.23 2.68
CA THR A 381 1.50 20.57 2.79
C THR A 381 0.43 20.60 3.89
N TYR A 382 0.71 21.29 5.00
CA TYR A 382 -0.22 21.48 6.10
C TYR A 382 -0.31 22.97 6.52
N PRO A 383 -1.52 23.53 6.64
CA PRO A 383 -2.80 22.99 6.20
C PRO A 383 -2.86 22.80 4.68
N ALA A 384 -3.68 21.86 4.22
CA ALA A 384 -3.86 21.62 2.78
C ALA A 384 -4.43 22.85 2.08
N THR A 385 -3.94 23.12 0.86
CA THR A 385 -4.35 24.23 0.01
C THR A 385 -5.09 23.74 -1.24
N SER A 386 -5.81 24.61 -1.91
CA SER A 386 -6.42 24.29 -3.21
C SER A 386 -5.37 23.81 -4.21
N LEU A 387 -4.21 24.48 -4.26
CA LEU A 387 -3.11 24.11 -5.16
C LEU A 387 -2.56 22.71 -4.84
N SER A 388 -2.26 22.40 -3.56
CA SER A 388 -1.76 21.07 -3.18
C SER A 388 -2.76 19.97 -3.51
N SER A 389 -4.06 20.21 -3.34
CA SER A 389 -5.11 19.26 -3.72
C SER A 389 -5.22 19.07 -5.23
N ILE A 390 -5.09 20.14 -6.04
CA ILE A 390 -5.10 20.03 -7.51
C ILE A 390 -3.90 19.22 -7.99
N ILE A 391 -2.69 19.47 -7.44
CA ILE A 391 -1.48 18.69 -7.76
C ILE A 391 -1.71 17.22 -7.42
N LEU A 392 -2.31 16.92 -6.27
CA LEU A 392 -2.61 15.55 -5.86
C LEU A 392 -3.58 14.88 -6.84
N GLN A 393 -4.68 15.55 -7.19
CA GLN A 393 -5.66 15.01 -8.13
C GLN A 393 -5.04 14.80 -9.52
N PHE A 394 -4.25 15.76 -10.00
CA PHE A 394 -3.53 15.60 -11.26
C PHE A 394 -2.61 14.36 -11.24
N ALA A 395 -1.81 14.20 -10.18
CA ALA A 395 -0.94 13.04 -10.05
C ALA A 395 -1.74 11.73 -9.97
N HIS A 396 -2.79 11.68 -9.16
CA HIS A 396 -3.63 10.49 -9.02
C HIS A 396 -4.26 10.05 -10.34
N TRP A 397 -4.88 10.98 -11.07
CA TRP A 397 -5.52 10.65 -12.35
C TRP A 397 -4.50 10.32 -13.44
N SER A 398 -3.34 11.00 -13.46
CA SER A 398 -2.24 10.67 -14.37
C SER A 398 -1.72 9.26 -14.14
N ILE A 399 -1.72 8.74 -12.92
CA ILE A 399 -1.34 7.36 -12.62
C ILE A 399 -2.48 6.39 -12.93
N LEU A 400 -3.71 6.71 -12.55
CA LEU A 400 -4.84 5.80 -12.65
C LEU A 400 -5.27 5.54 -14.10
N ILE A 401 -5.35 6.60 -14.93
CA ILE A 401 -5.84 6.48 -16.31
C ILE A 401 -5.03 5.43 -17.11
N PRO A 402 -3.69 5.46 -17.14
CA PRO A 402 -2.91 4.40 -17.78
C PRO A 402 -3.18 3.01 -17.21
N CYS A 403 -3.28 2.87 -15.88
CA CYS A 403 -3.59 1.58 -15.26
C CYS A 403 -4.93 1.00 -15.72
N LEU A 404 -5.90 1.86 -16.07
CA LEU A 404 -7.19 1.44 -16.61
C LEU A 404 -7.15 1.16 -18.12
N LEU A 405 -6.37 1.92 -18.90
CA LEU A 405 -6.40 1.89 -20.35
C LEU A 405 -5.31 1.01 -20.97
N VAL A 406 -4.13 1.00 -20.38
CA VAL A 406 -2.94 0.30 -20.89
C VAL A 406 -2.71 -0.94 -20.05
N LEU A 407 -3.48 -2.01 -20.31
CA LEU A 407 -3.12 -3.29 -19.72
C LEU A 407 -1.83 -3.80 -20.38
N PRO A 408 -0.72 -4.01 -19.63
CA PRO A 408 0.52 -4.53 -20.21
C PRO A 408 0.22 -5.81 -21.00
N LYS A 409 0.67 -5.87 -22.26
CA LYS A 409 0.55 -7.08 -23.08
C LYS A 409 1.43 -8.16 -22.44
N GLU A 410 0.86 -9.34 -22.20
CA GLU A 410 1.68 -10.52 -21.89
C GLU A 410 2.45 -10.89 -23.14
N GLU A 411 3.78 -10.98 -23.03
CA GLU A 411 4.56 -11.65 -24.06
C GLU A 411 4.09 -13.12 -24.11
N PRO A 412 3.81 -13.67 -25.28
CA PRO A 412 3.31 -15.04 -25.39
C PRO A 412 4.33 -15.98 -24.73
N SER A 413 3.89 -16.73 -23.72
CA SER A 413 4.72 -17.80 -23.16
C SER A 413 5.03 -18.78 -24.28
N MET A 414 6.32 -19.00 -24.58
CA MET A 414 6.69 -20.09 -25.50
C MET A 414 6.11 -21.39 -24.93
N LYS A 415 5.12 -21.93 -25.64
CA LYS A 415 4.66 -23.28 -25.39
C LYS A 415 5.87 -24.17 -25.58
N HIS A 416 6.33 -24.81 -24.51
CA HIS A 416 7.21 -25.97 -24.65
C HIS A 416 6.49 -26.95 -25.60
N THR A 417 6.88 -26.94 -26.85
CA THR A 417 6.57 -28.02 -27.76
C THR A 417 7.15 -29.28 -27.13
N LYS A 418 6.29 -30.07 -26.51
CA LYS A 418 6.60 -31.49 -26.26
C LYS A 418 6.97 -32.08 -27.60
N LYS A 419 8.26 -32.25 -27.85
CA LYS A 419 8.71 -33.19 -28.88
C LYS A 419 8.30 -34.56 -28.35
N GLU A 420 7.26 -35.12 -28.94
CA GLU A 420 7.04 -36.57 -28.97
C GLU A 420 8.28 -37.22 -29.58
N ARG A 421 8.91 -38.08 -28.83
CA ARG A 421 9.66 -39.25 -29.30
C ARG A 421 9.42 -40.39 -28.34
#